data_1e2ea2e2517fd155d1efe8059c39627e
#
_entry.id   1e2ea2e2517fd155d1efe8059c39627e
#
_cell.length_a   1.000
_cell.length_b   1.000
_cell.length_c   1.000
_cell.angle_alpha   90.00
_cell.angle_beta   90.00
_cell.angle_gamma   90.00
#
_symmetry.space_group_name_H-M   'P 1'
#
loop_
_entity.id
_entity.type
_entity.pdbx_description
1 polymer ?
#
loop_
_entity_poly.entity_id
_entity_poly.type
_entity_poly.pdbx_seq_one_letter_code
_entity_poly.pdbx_strand_id
1 'polypeptide(L)'
;MTSGAVMPIVRVAILADSRLTEMALPTELPLREILPALERLVVPAAQNGDDGDSGTGGAASRLSLAPIGGSPFSLDASLDTVGVVDGDLLALQPVPPGPAAPGIVEDIADAAMIFSTSRRKPWGTTHLQRGALAAAIAVALAATGLAVTYRVTTGALVGLVAVSVIAAVTAIAGLFITRSSERTGMALSAAALVPIGAALALAVPGRFGPAQLVLAAAGVTAWSVIALLVPGPERERVVGFFTAVAVVGAGVALAAGAELLWQLPILTIGCGLIVAALLVTIQAAQLSALWARFPLPVIPAPGDPTPSAPSLRVLEDFPRRVRISDAHQGGFIAAAVVLSVLGSVAIALRPEALSGVGWYVVAATAAASILRARVWDSAACKAWLLAQPYLVAGVLLVFYTATGRYAAALGAVLVLSVLVLVWVVAALNPRIASPESYSLPLRRLLGFLASGIDASLIPVMAYLVGLFSWVLNR
;
A
#
# COMPACT_ATOMS: atom_id res chain seq x y z
N MET A 1 7.26 34.26 -66.87
CA MET A 1 8.26 33.94 -65.82
C MET A 1 7.53 34.09 -64.49
N THR A 2 7.04 32.97 -63.97
CA THR A 2 6.38 32.94 -62.62
C THR A 2 7.48 32.90 -61.60
N SER A 3 7.67 34.01 -60.88
CA SER A 3 8.53 34.08 -59.70
C SER A 3 8.01 33.06 -58.70
N GLY A 4 8.73 31.96 -58.49
CA GLY A 4 8.47 31.04 -57.40
C GLY A 4 8.70 31.80 -56.09
N ALA A 5 7.63 32.09 -55.34
CA ALA A 5 7.76 32.62 -53.99
C ALA A 5 8.57 31.61 -53.16
N VAL A 6 9.77 31.98 -52.77
CA VAL A 6 10.59 31.18 -51.85
C VAL A 6 9.91 31.27 -50.49
N MET A 7 9.29 30.20 -50.07
CA MET A 7 8.61 30.14 -48.76
C MET A 7 9.71 30.24 -47.66
N PRO A 8 9.62 31.24 -46.77
CA PRO A 8 10.61 31.38 -45.68
C PRO A 8 10.52 30.19 -44.75
N ILE A 9 11.69 29.67 -44.34
CA ILE A 9 11.84 28.53 -43.47
C ILE A 9 12.65 28.92 -42.23
N VAL A 10 12.32 28.31 -41.09
CA VAL A 10 13.05 28.40 -39.82
C VAL A 10 13.56 27.04 -39.41
N ARG A 11 14.80 26.96 -38.92
CA ARG A 11 15.38 25.71 -38.39
C ARG A 11 15.15 25.66 -36.89
N VAL A 12 14.46 24.63 -36.43
CA VAL A 12 14.13 24.43 -35.01
C VAL A 12 14.47 23.04 -34.58
N ALA A 13 14.80 22.89 -33.28
CA ALA A 13 14.96 21.60 -32.63
C ALA A 13 13.65 21.22 -31.93
N ILE A 14 13.07 20.07 -32.24
CA ILE A 14 11.81 19.60 -31.68
C ILE A 14 12.05 18.44 -30.72
N LEU A 15 11.63 18.61 -29.48
CA LEU A 15 11.62 17.58 -28.43
C LEU A 15 10.25 16.89 -28.43
N ALA A 16 10.24 15.59 -28.77
CA ALA A 16 9.07 14.74 -28.62
C ALA A 16 9.45 13.57 -27.70
N ASP A 17 8.77 13.44 -26.59
CA ASP A 17 9.09 12.52 -25.49
C ASP A 17 10.55 12.62 -25.03
N SER A 18 11.42 11.77 -25.54
CA SER A 18 12.85 11.73 -25.19
C SER A 18 13.77 11.95 -26.39
N ARG A 19 13.21 12.29 -27.56
CA ARG A 19 13.97 12.50 -28.80
C ARG A 19 14.02 13.96 -29.19
N LEU A 20 15.19 14.42 -29.51
CA LEU A 20 15.43 15.73 -30.09
C LEU A 20 15.70 15.55 -31.59
N THR A 21 14.91 16.23 -32.42
CA THR A 21 15.02 16.18 -33.87
C THR A 21 15.11 17.60 -34.44
N GLU A 22 16.19 17.91 -35.14
CA GLU A 22 16.35 19.19 -35.83
C GLU A 22 15.69 19.11 -37.20
N MET A 23 14.88 20.12 -37.54
CA MET A 23 14.25 20.21 -38.84
C MET A 23 13.97 21.67 -39.27
N ALA A 24 13.76 21.83 -40.57
CA ALA A 24 13.37 23.11 -41.16
C ALA A 24 11.86 23.14 -41.39
N LEU A 25 11.17 24.14 -40.82
CA LEU A 25 9.72 24.31 -40.93
C LEU A 25 9.38 25.61 -41.66
N PRO A 26 8.29 25.63 -42.47
CA PRO A 26 7.80 26.84 -43.07
C PRO A 26 7.24 27.81 -42.02
N THR A 27 7.58 29.09 -42.11
CA THR A 27 7.22 30.08 -41.08
C THR A 27 5.83 30.65 -41.27
N GLU A 28 5.31 30.70 -42.48
CA GLU A 28 4.04 31.38 -42.81
C GLU A 28 2.82 30.45 -42.71
N LEU A 29 3.01 29.11 -42.72
CA LEU A 29 1.90 28.17 -42.65
C LEU A 29 1.35 28.04 -41.24
N PRO A 30 0.01 27.91 -41.09
CA PRO A 30 -0.60 27.62 -39.79
C PRO A 30 -0.10 26.25 -39.26
N LEU A 31 0.08 26.17 -37.92
CA LEU A 31 0.58 24.95 -37.28
C LEU A 31 -0.30 23.72 -37.58
N ARG A 32 -1.63 23.90 -37.75
CA ARG A 32 -2.53 22.78 -38.11
C ARG A 32 -2.16 22.06 -39.41
N GLU A 33 -1.50 22.76 -40.37
CA GLU A 33 -1.08 22.17 -41.65
C GLU A 33 0.29 21.48 -41.56
N ILE A 34 1.14 21.95 -40.67
CA ILE A 34 2.49 21.44 -40.49
C ILE A 34 2.51 20.21 -39.56
N LEU A 35 1.69 20.23 -38.49
CA LEU A 35 1.69 19.21 -37.45
C LEU A 35 1.48 17.77 -37.92
N PRO A 36 0.54 17.46 -38.85
CA PRO A 36 0.36 16.06 -39.30
C PRO A 36 1.59 15.48 -40.03
N ALA A 37 2.36 16.32 -40.71
CA ALA A 37 3.60 15.91 -41.34
C ALA A 37 4.71 15.75 -40.30
N LEU A 38 4.76 16.62 -39.32
CA LEU A 38 5.70 16.63 -38.21
C LEU A 38 5.51 15.40 -37.30
N GLU A 39 4.28 15.08 -36.93
CA GLU A 39 3.96 13.89 -36.12
C GLU A 39 4.45 12.61 -36.79
N ARG A 40 4.26 12.47 -38.09
CA ARG A 40 4.75 11.29 -38.86
C ARG A 40 6.28 11.15 -38.87
N LEU A 41 7.00 12.28 -38.77
CA LEU A 41 8.46 12.29 -38.81
C LEU A 41 9.07 12.08 -37.43
N VAL A 42 8.42 12.58 -36.38
CA VAL A 42 8.99 12.65 -35.04
C VAL A 42 8.48 11.55 -34.12
N VAL A 43 7.23 11.10 -34.30
CA VAL A 43 6.62 10.03 -33.50
C VAL A 43 6.81 8.68 -34.24
N PRO A 44 7.50 7.68 -33.66
CA PRO A 44 7.68 6.38 -34.29
C PRO A 44 6.34 5.67 -34.54
N ALA A 45 6.20 5.02 -35.70
CA ALA A 45 5.00 4.30 -36.12
C ALA A 45 4.56 3.16 -35.15
N ALA A 46 5.43 2.75 -34.22
CA ALA A 46 5.14 1.71 -33.22
C ALA A 46 4.15 2.16 -32.10
N GLN A 47 3.86 3.45 -31.97
CA GLN A 47 2.87 3.95 -31.00
C GLN A 47 1.47 4.17 -31.60
N ASN A 48 1.34 4.06 -32.93
CA ASN A 48 0.05 4.25 -33.63
C ASN A 48 -0.67 2.92 -33.95
N GLY A 49 -0.20 1.81 -33.45
CA GLY A 49 -0.70 0.51 -33.85
C GLY A 49 -0.93 -0.46 -32.70
N ASP A 50 -1.72 -0.11 -31.71
CA ASP A 50 -2.43 -1.09 -30.89
C ASP A 50 -3.41 -0.43 -29.89
N ASP A 51 -4.32 0.39 -30.36
CA ASP A 51 -5.52 0.80 -29.60
C ASP A 51 -6.79 0.46 -30.38
N GLY A 52 -6.86 -0.78 -30.83
CA GLY A 52 -8.11 -1.47 -31.11
C GLY A 52 -8.79 -1.81 -29.79
N ASP A 53 -9.83 -1.08 -29.46
CA ASP A 53 -10.81 -1.37 -28.41
C ASP A 53 -10.55 -0.75 -27.02
N SER A 54 -10.60 0.56 -26.94
CA SER A 54 -11.09 1.25 -25.73
C SER A 54 -12.16 2.26 -26.15
N GLY A 55 -13.39 1.77 -26.16
CA GLY A 55 -14.61 2.57 -26.32
C GLY A 55 -14.83 3.52 -25.14
N THR A 56 -14.03 4.52 -25.07
CA THR A 56 -14.31 5.79 -24.38
C THR A 56 -13.82 6.88 -25.30
N GLY A 57 -14.74 7.73 -25.77
CA GLY A 57 -14.47 8.87 -26.64
C GLY A 57 -13.46 9.84 -26.03
N GLY A 58 -12.21 9.42 -25.98
CA GLY A 58 -11.07 10.27 -25.82
C GLY A 58 -10.86 10.95 -27.17
N ALA A 59 -11.23 12.23 -27.27
CA ALA A 59 -10.77 13.09 -28.36
C ALA A 59 -9.27 12.86 -28.46
N ALA A 60 -8.80 12.37 -29.64
CA ALA A 60 -7.39 12.24 -29.93
C ALA A 60 -6.72 13.53 -29.47
N SER A 61 -5.79 13.45 -28.51
CA SER A 61 -5.16 14.63 -27.95
C SER A 61 -4.42 15.33 -29.09
N ARG A 62 -4.96 16.45 -29.53
CA ARG A 62 -4.31 17.25 -30.57
C ARG A 62 -3.00 17.76 -30.00
N LEU A 63 -1.92 17.45 -30.68
CA LEU A 63 -0.60 17.96 -30.32
C LEU A 63 -0.40 19.37 -30.88
N SER A 64 0.43 20.17 -30.26
CA SER A 64 0.93 21.45 -30.79
C SER A 64 2.36 21.67 -30.34
N LEU A 65 3.05 22.60 -30.99
CA LEU A 65 4.38 23.03 -30.59
C LEU A 65 4.26 24.03 -29.44
N ALA A 66 5.19 23.94 -28.48
CA ALA A 66 5.31 24.81 -27.33
C ALA A 66 6.78 25.17 -27.08
N PRO A 67 7.11 26.35 -26.58
CA PRO A 67 8.44 26.60 -26.03
C PRO A 67 8.62 25.71 -24.80
N ILE A 68 9.88 25.33 -24.50
CA ILE A 68 10.15 24.48 -23.33
C ILE A 68 9.67 25.18 -22.06
N GLY A 69 8.78 24.53 -21.31
CA GLY A 69 8.16 25.08 -20.10
C GLY A 69 7.06 26.13 -20.36
N GLY A 70 6.70 26.38 -21.62
CA GLY A 70 5.62 27.29 -22.02
C GLY A 70 4.31 26.55 -22.37
N SER A 71 3.27 27.34 -22.66
CA SER A 71 1.99 26.84 -23.15
C SER A 71 2.04 26.51 -24.66
N PRO A 72 1.26 25.49 -25.11
CA PRO A 72 1.16 25.17 -26.54
C PRO A 72 0.67 26.36 -27.38
N PHE A 73 1.30 26.54 -28.55
CA PHE A 73 0.86 27.53 -29.51
C PHE A 73 -0.52 27.19 -30.08
N SER A 74 -1.27 28.22 -30.46
CA SER A 74 -2.54 28.02 -31.17
C SER A 74 -2.32 27.32 -32.50
N LEU A 75 -3.15 26.34 -32.82
CA LEU A 75 -3.09 25.62 -34.09
C LEU A 75 -3.31 26.51 -35.32
N ASP A 76 -3.94 27.66 -35.14
CA ASP A 76 -4.20 28.62 -36.18
C ASP A 76 -3.09 29.68 -36.36
N ALA A 77 -2.11 29.67 -35.45
CA ALA A 77 -0.95 30.56 -35.54
C ALA A 77 0.13 29.97 -36.46
N SER A 78 0.90 30.83 -37.11
CA SER A 78 2.10 30.49 -37.85
C SER A 78 3.34 30.68 -36.98
N LEU A 79 4.47 30.04 -37.32
CA LEU A 79 5.73 30.17 -36.58
C LEU A 79 6.25 31.61 -36.55
N ASP A 80 6.00 32.37 -37.64
CA ASP A 80 6.31 33.81 -37.73
C ASP A 80 5.48 34.62 -36.71
N THR A 81 4.17 34.35 -36.61
CA THR A 81 3.26 35.04 -35.71
C THR A 81 3.60 34.84 -34.23
N VAL A 82 4.09 33.67 -33.88
CA VAL A 82 4.48 33.33 -32.49
C VAL A 82 5.93 33.70 -32.17
N GLY A 83 6.67 34.22 -33.17
CA GLY A 83 8.00 34.78 -33.00
C GLY A 83 9.11 33.72 -32.84
N VAL A 84 8.94 32.55 -33.43
CA VAL A 84 9.96 31.49 -33.45
C VAL A 84 11.10 31.86 -34.38
N VAL A 85 12.33 31.77 -33.88
CA VAL A 85 13.54 32.09 -34.60
C VAL A 85 14.43 30.89 -34.86
N ASP A 86 15.40 31.04 -35.75
CA ASP A 86 16.38 29.96 -36.07
C ASP A 86 17.13 29.53 -34.81
N GLY A 87 17.13 28.21 -34.56
CA GLY A 87 17.80 27.60 -33.41
C GLY A 87 16.90 27.42 -32.18
N ASP A 88 15.63 27.81 -32.24
CA ASP A 88 14.71 27.63 -31.10
C ASP A 88 14.45 26.15 -30.82
N LEU A 89 14.30 25.87 -29.52
CA LEU A 89 13.96 24.56 -28.98
C LEU A 89 12.50 24.49 -28.59
N LEU A 90 11.73 23.70 -29.33
CA LEU A 90 10.29 23.53 -29.14
C LEU A 90 9.96 22.12 -28.63
N ALA A 91 8.94 21.97 -27.81
CA ALA A 91 8.42 20.68 -27.37
C ALA A 91 7.08 20.38 -28.05
N LEU A 92 6.85 19.13 -28.44
CA LEU A 92 5.56 18.66 -28.90
C LEU A 92 4.70 18.30 -27.68
N GLN A 93 3.65 19.09 -27.43
CA GLN A 93 2.81 18.95 -26.24
C GLN A 93 1.34 18.78 -26.61
N PRO A 94 0.54 18.01 -25.81
CA PRO A 94 -0.90 17.94 -26.01
C PRO A 94 -1.54 19.31 -25.73
N VAL A 95 -2.37 19.75 -26.68
CA VAL A 95 -3.21 20.94 -26.47
C VAL A 95 -4.27 20.56 -25.44
N PRO A 96 -4.35 21.26 -24.29
CA PRO A 96 -5.44 21.02 -23.36
C PRO A 96 -6.76 21.22 -24.11
N PRO A 97 -7.76 20.33 -23.95
CA PRO A 97 -9.05 20.51 -24.56
C PRO A 97 -9.55 21.89 -24.14
N GLY A 98 -9.71 22.80 -25.12
CA GLY A 98 -10.31 24.11 -24.89
C GLY A 98 -11.68 23.92 -24.25
N PRO A 99 -12.21 24.92 -23.54
CA PRO A 99 -13.56 24.83 -23.04
C PRO A 99 -14.45 24.39 -24.20
N ALA A 100 -15.22 23.31 -24.00
CA ALA A 100 -16.19 22.84 -24.98
C ALA A 100 -16.97 24.07 -25.47
N ALA A 101 -17.08 24.24 -26.81
CA ALA A 101 -17.81 25.38 -27.36
C ALA A 101 -19.11 25.52 -26.57
N PRO A 102 -19.42 26.68 -25.99
CA PRO A 102 -20.61 26.86 -25.20
C PRO A 102 -21.77 26.41 -26.06
N GLY A 103 -22.41 25.29 -25.68
CA GLY A 103 -23.65 24.89 -26.29
C GLY A 103 -24.59 26.10 -26.19
N ILE A 104 -25.27 26.46 -27.27
CA ILE A 104 -26.24 27.54 -27.21
C ILE A 104 -27.28 27.09 -26.19
N VAL A 105 -27.20 27.64 -24.98
CA VAL A 105 -28.11 27.31 -23.88
C VAL A 105 -29.30 28.29 -24.04
N GLU A 106 -30.34 27.80 -24.69
CA GLU A 106 -31.54 28.59 -24.91
C GLU A 106 -32.44 28.68 -23.67
N ASP A 107 -32.29 27.73 -22.72
CA ASP A 107 -33.06 27.67 -21.47
C ASP A 107 -32.22 27.22 -20.28
N ILE A 108 -32.58 27.68 -19.07
CA ILE A 108 -31.98 27.30 -17.79
C ILE A 108 -32.08 25.76 -17.57
N ALA A 109 -33.14 25.12 -18.10
CA ALA A 109 -33.34 23.71 -18.05
C ALA A 109 -32.27 22.92 -18.83
N ASP A 110 -31.87 23.40 -20.01
CA ASP A 110 -30.83 22.83 -20.84
C ASP A 110 -29.44 22.99 -20.18
N ALA A 111 -29.19 24.18 -19.60
CA ALA A 111 -27.98 24.39 -18.79
C ALA A 111 -27.88 23.43 -17.63
N ALA A 112 -28.97 23.21 -16.91
CA ALA A 112 -29.03 22.28 -15.79
C ALA A 112 -28.82 20.83 -16.24
N MET A 113 -29.38 20.45 -17.40
CA MET A 113 -29.18 19.11 -17.98
C MET A 113 -27.73 18.87 -18.39
N ILE A 114 -27.13 19.81 -19.13
CA ILE A 114 -25.72 19.75 -19.57
C ILE A 114 -24.80 19.71 -18.36
N PHE A 115 -25.05 20.56 -17.35
CA PHE A 115 -24.26 20.59 -16.11
C PHE A 115 -24.43 19.29 -15.30
N SER A 116 -25.63 18.73 -15.23
CA SER A 116 -25.90 17.48 -14.54
C SER A 116 -25.27 16.27 -15.24
N THR A 117 -25.31 16.23 -16.58
CA THR A 117 -24.69 15.14 -17.36
C THR A 117 -23.17 15.21 -17.34
N SER A 118 -22.56 16.41 -17.34
CA SER A 118 -21.10 16.57 -17.24
C SER A 118 -20.54 16.11 -15.88
N ARG A 119 -21.34 16.11 -14.81
CA ARG A 119 -20.97 15.61 -13.48
C ARG A 119 -21.17 14.11 -13.30
N ARG A 120 -22.02 13.49 -14.09
CA ARG A 120 -22.30 12.06 -13.99
C ARG A 120 -21.20 11.27 -14.69
N LYS A 121 -20.53 10.43 -13.93
CA LYS A 121 -19.65 9.42 -14.55
C LYS A 121 -20.54 8.33 -15.16
N PRO A 122 -20.54 8.15 -16.49
CA PRO A 122 -21.35 7.11 -17.11
C PRO A 122 -20.94 5.73 -16.58
N TRP A 123 -21.91 4.84 -16.47
CA TRP A 123 -21.66 3.43 -16.13
C TRP A 123 -20.91 2.78 -17.29
N GLY A 124 -19.65 2.42 -17.07
CA GLY A 124 -18.78 1.82 -18.08
C GLY A 124 -18.31 0.41 -17.73
N THR A 125 -17.55 -0.20 -18.62
CA THR A 125 -16.97 -1.54 -18.48
C THR A 125 -16.16 -1.70 -17.19
N THR A 126 -15.47 -0.66 -16.74
CA THR A 126 -14.72 -0.64 -15.47
C THR A 126 -15.61 -0.85 -14.25
N HIS A 127 -16.84 -0.32 -14.25
CA HIS A 127 -17.80 -0.54 -13.16
C HIS A 127 -18.33 -1.96 -13.17
N LEU A 128 -18.60 -2.50 -14.37
CA LEU A 128 -19.03 -3.89 -14.55
C LEU A 128 -17.93 -4.87 -14.07
N GLN A 129 -16.68 -4.66 -14.45
CA GLN A 129 -15.55 -5.48 -14.02
C GLN A 129 -15.34 -5.44 -12.51
N ARG A 130 -15.42 -4.25 -11.89
CA ARG A 130 -15.33 -4.11 -10.42
C ARG A 130 -16.49 -4.79 -9.71
N GLY A 131 -17.72 -4.65 -10.23
CA GLY A 131 -18.90 -5.33 -9.71
C GLY A 131 -18.78 -6.84 -9.79
N ALA A 132 -18.36 -7.37 -10.95
CA ALA A 132 -18.16 -8.81 -11.15
C ALA A 132 -17.07 -9.36 -10.22
N LEU A 133 -15.95 -8.64 -10.06
CA LEU A 133 -14.88 -9.02 -9.13
C LEU A 133 -15.39 -9.05 -7.68
N ALA A 134 -16.09 -8.00 -7.25
CA ALA A 134 -16.64 -7.92 -5.89
C ALA A 134 -17.66 -9.06 -5.65
N ALA A 135 -18.52 -9.35 -6.62
CA ALA A 135 -19.45 -10.46 -6.54
C ALA A 135 -18.75 -11.83 -6.47
N ALA A 136 -17.72 -12.05 -7.30
CA ALA A 136 -16.93 -13.29 -7.28
C ALA A 136 -16.24 -13.51 -5.93
N ILE A 137 -15.63 -12.46 -5.36
CA ILE A 137 -15.00 -12.50 -4.04
C ILE A 137 -16.07 -12.79 -2.96
N ALA A 138 -17.20 -12.08 -2.98
CA ALA A 138 -18.27 -12.28 -2.01
C ALA A 138 -18.81 -13.70 -2.04
N VAL A 139 -19.04 -14.26 -3.23
CA VAL A 139 -19.51 -15.66 -3.40
C VAL A 139 -18.45 -16.64 -2.90
N ALA A 140 -17.17 -16.44 -3.21
CA ALA A 140 -16.08 -17.31 -2.74
C ALA A 140 -15.98 -17.31 -1.20
N LEU A 141 -16.08 -16.13 -0.57
CA LEU A 141 -16.04 -16.00 0.89
C LEU A 141 -17.30 -16.59 1.55
N ALA A 142 -18.49 -16.36 1.00
CA ALA A 142 -19.75 -16.93 1.47
C ALA A 142 -19.76 -18.47 1.35
N ALA A 143 -19.31 -19.00 0.21
CA ALA A 143 -19.17 -20.43 0.00
C ALA A 143 -18.15 -21.07 0.94
N THR A 144 -17.04 -20.36 1.21
CA THR A 144 -16.04 -20.78 2.22
C THR A 144 -16.70 -20.86 3.61
N GLY A 145 -17.41 -19.80 4.03
CA GLY A 145 -18.12 -19.78 5.32
C GLY A 145 -19.13 -20.90 5.45
N LEU A 146 -19.94 -21.16 4.40
CA LEU A 146 -20.91 -22.24 4.37
C LEU A 146 -20.24 -23.61 4.49
N ALA A 147 -19.17 -23.86 3.72
CA ALA A 147 -18.44 -25.12 3.72
C ALA A 147 -17.73 -25.39 5.06
N VAL A 148 -17.16 -24.34 5.69
CA VAL A 148 -16.59 -24.40 7.04
C VAL A 148 -17.68 -24.76 8.06
N THR A 149 -18.82 -24.05 8.04
CA THR A 149 -19.94 -24.32 8.94
C THR A 149 -20.46 -25.75 8.76
N TYR A 150 -20.63 -26.19 7.52
CA TYR A 150 -21.05 -27.57 7.20
C TYR A 150 -20.07 -28.60 7.76
N ARG A 151 -18.75 -28.40 7.56
CA ARG A 151 -17.71 -29.28 8.11
C ARG A 151 -17.73 -29.34 9.63
N VAL A 152 -17.85 -28.19 10.29
CA VAL A 152 -17.84 -28.10 11.76
C VAL A 152 -19.09 -28.72 12.39
N THR A 153 -20.27 -28.54 11.74
CA THR A 153 -21.53 -29.04 12.30
C THR A 153 -21.78 -30.52 12.01
N THR A 154 -21.44 -30.99 10.81
CA THR A 154 -21.75 -32.38 10.37
C THR A 154 -20.55 -33.34 10.50
N GLY A 155 -19.34 -32.82 10.59
CA GLY A 155 -18.11 -33.62 10.53
C GLY A 155 -17.80 -34.21 9.15
N ALA A 156 -18.64 -33.94 8.12
CA ALA A 156 -18.52 -34.53 6.81
C ALA A 156 -17.32 -34.02 6.02
N LEU A 157 -16.58 -34.90 5.34
CA LEU A 157 -15.42 -34.56 4.51
C LEU A 157 -15.74 -33.65 3.33
N VAL A 158 -17.02 -33.66 2.88
CA VAL A 158 -17.47 -32.81 1.76
C VAL A 158 -17.20 -31.33 2.03
N GLY A 159 -17.37 -30.85 3.26
CA GLY A 159 -17.06 -29.46 3.63
C GLY A 159 -15.57 -29.13 3.47
N LEU A 160 -14.69 -30.05 3.87
CA LEU A 160 -13.24 -29.88 3.69
C LEU A 160 -12.85 -29.85 2.21
N VAL A 161 -13.40 -30.80 1.41
CA VAL A 161 -13.14 -30.84 -0.05
C VAL A 161 -13.63 -29.54 -0.71
N ALA A 162 -14.84 -29.08 -0.36
CA ALA A 162 -15.38 -27.84 -0.91
C ALA A 162 -14.49 -26.62 -0.61
N VAL A 163 -14.06 -26.41 0.63
CA VAL A 163 -13.16 -25.32 0.99
C VAL A 163 -11.82 -25.43 0.26
N SER A 164 -11.28 -26.64 0.14
CA SER A 164 -10.00 -26.88 -0.56
C SER A 164 -10.10 -26.56 -2.07
N VAL A 165 -11.24 -26.92 -2.69
CA VAL A 165 -11.50 -26.58 -4.10
C VAL A 165 -11.65 -25.06 -4.27
N ILE A 166 -12.39 -24.38 -3.39
CA ILE A 166 -12.53 -22.92 -3.42
C ILE A 166 -11.15 -22.25 -3.26
N ALA A 167 -10.33 -22.73 -2.32
CA ALA A 167 -8.98 -22.23 -2.11
C ALA A 167 -8.11 -22.39 -3.36
N ALA A 168 -8.11 -23.58 -3.96
CA ALA A 168 -7.34 -23.85 -5.17
C ALA A 168 -7.81 -23.00 -6.36
N VAL A 169 -9.11 -22.92 -6.60
CA VAL A 169 -9.68 -22.13 -7.71
C VAL A 169 -9.37 -20.65 -7.54
N THR A 170 -9.59 -20.08 -6.36
CA THR A 170 -9.31 -18.65 -6.11
C THR A 170 -7.82 -18.34 -6.20
N ALA A 171 -6.95 -19.21 -5.70
CA ALA A 171 -5.51 -19.07 -5.76
C ALA A 171 -5.01 -19.14 -7.22
N ILE A 172 -5.42 -20.17 -7.96
CA ILE A 172 -5.04 -20.35 -9.36
C ILE A 172 -5.58 -19.19 -10.22
N ALA A 173 -6.85 -18.83 -10.06
CA ALA A 173 -7.43 -17.68 -10.76
C ALA A 173 -6.67 -16.38 -10.47
N GLY A 174 -6.29 -16.14 -9.19
CA GLY A 174 -5.48 -15.00 -8.79
C GLY A 174 -4.16 -14.94 -9.56
N LEU A 175 -3.42 -16.05 -9.64
CA LEU A 175 -2.13 -16.10 -10.33
C LEU A 175 -2.27 -15.91 -11.86
N PHE A 176 -3.25 -16.57 -12.49
CA PHE A 176 -3.41 -16.49 -13.96
C PHE A 176 -3.92 -15.11 -14.39
N ILE A 177 -4.92 -14.56 -13.68
CA ILE A 177 -5.51 -13.26 -14.02
C ILE A 177 -4.52 -12.11 -13.78
N THR A 178 -3.54 -12.27 -12.88
CA THR A 178 -2.50 -11.25 -12.68
C THR A 178 -1.74 -10.95 -13.98
N ARG A 179 -1.65 -11.88 -14.91
CA ARG A 179 -0.98 -11.69 -16.21
C ARG A 179 -1.76 -10.75 -17.15
N SER A 180 -3.10 -10.73 -17.06
CA SER A 180 -3.97 -9.91 -17.90
C SER A 180 -4.45 -8.66 -17.20
N SER A 181 -4.69 -8.73 -15.89
CA SER A 181 -5.12 -7.62 -15.04
C SER A 181 -4.53 -7.78 -13.65
N GLU A 182 -3.46 -7.04 -13.39
CA GLU A 182 -2.74 -7.10 -12.11
C GLU A 182 -3.67 -6.82 -10.92
N ARG A 183 -4.50 -5.76 -11.00
CA ARG A 183 -5.42 -5.39 -9.93
C ARG A 183 -6.43 -6.48 -9.60
N THR A 184 -7.00 -7.10 -10.62
CA THR A 184 -7.99 -8.17 -10.46
C THR A 184 -7.36 -9.43 -9.89
N GLY A 185 -6.21 -9.86 -10.44
CA GLY A 185 -5.49 -11.02 -9.96
C GLY A 185 -5.02 -10.90 -8.52
N MET A 186 -4.58 -9.70 -8.13
CA MET A 186 -4.16 -9.40 -6.77
C MET A 186 -5.31 -9.41 -5.76
N ALA A 187 -6.46 -8.85 -6.14
CA ALA A 187 -7.66 -8.89 -5.30
C ALA A 187 -8.13 -10.33 -5.07
N LEU A 188 -8.07 -11.18 -6.10
CA LEU A 188 -8.36 -12.61 -5.98
C LEU A 188 -7.32 -13.34 -5.14
N SER A 189 -6.03 -13.05 -5.30
CA SER A 189 -4.96 -13.61 -4.48
C SER A 189 -5.10 -13.23 -3.00
N ALA A 190 -5.52 -11.99 -2.71
CA ALA A 190 -5.83 -11.57 -1.36
C ALA A 190 -7.08 -12.28 -0.80
N ALA A 191 -8.13 -12.42 -1.61
CA ALA A 191 -9.34 -13.16 -1.23
C ALA A 191 -9.05 -14.65 -0.97
N ALA A 192 -8.07 -15.24 -1.67
CA ALA A 192 -7.68 -16.64 -1.50
C ALA A 192 -7.07 -16.96 -0.12
N LEU A 193 -6.57 -15.95 0.62
CA LEU A 193 -6.02 -16.13 1.97
C LEU A 193 -7.02 -16.76 2.93
N VAL A 194 -8.29 -16.37 2.84
CA VAL A 194 -9.35 -16.87 3.74
C VAL A 194 -9.64 -18.35 3.48
N PRO A 195 -9.97 -18.80 2.27
CA PRO A 195 -10.22 -20.21 2.01
C PRO A 195 -8.96 -21.08 2.18
N ILE A 196 -7.76 -20.59 1.90
CA ILE A 196 -6.50 -21.31 2.15
C ILE A 196 -6.31 -21.55 3.66
N GLY A 197 -6.44 -20.50 4.48
CA GLY A 197 -6.34 -20.64 5.94
C GLY A 197 -7.41 -21.58 6.49
N ALA A 198 -8.65 -21.47 6.02
CA ALA A 198 -9.76 -22.32 6.42
C ALA A 198 -9.55 -23.79 6.01
N ALA A 199 -9.12 -24.06 4.77
CA ALA A 199 -8.86 -25.42 4.29
C ALA A 199 -7.79 -26.11 5.12
N LEU A 200 -6.70 -25.42 5.40
CA LEU A 200 -5.58 -25.96 6.17
C LEU A 200 -5.92 -26.12 7.66
N ALA A 201 -6.70 -25.20 8.24
CA ALA A 201 -7.22 -25.38 9.59
C ALA A 201 -8.10 -26.63 9.70
N LEU A 202 -9.02 -26.83 8.76
CA LEU A 202 -9.95 -27.96 8.74
C LEU A 202 -9.31 -29.29 8.34
N ALA A 203 -8.13 -29.28 7.74
CA ALA A 203 -7.36 -30.47 7.40
C ALA A 203 -6.84 -31.20 8.64
N VAL A 204 -6.62 -30.49 9.75
CA VAL A 204 -6.22 -31.08 11.03
C VAL A 204 -7.46 -31.55 11.78
N PRO A 205 -7.62 -32.86 12.06
CA PRO A 205 -8.78 -33.38 12.76
C PRO A 205 -8.80 -32.94 14.23
N GLY A 206 -10.00 -32.91 14.83
CA GLY A 206 -10.19 -32.57 16.23
C GLY A 206 -10.83 -31.21 16.46
N ARG A 207 -10.87 -30.76 17.71
CA ARG A 207 -11.39 -29.44 18.10
C ARG A 207 -10.40 -28.36 17.68
N PHE A 208 -10.91 -27.16 17.34
CA PHE A 208 -10.09 -26.04 16.97
C PHE A 208 -9.10 -25.69 18.12
N GLY A 209 -7.82 -25.64 17.79
CA GLY A 209 -6.73 -25.40 18.72
C GLY A 209 -5.43 -24.99 18.03
N PRO A 210 -4.30 -25.05 18.75
CA PRO A 210 -3.01 -24.56 18.25
C PRO A 210 -2.54 -25.24 16.95
N ALA A 211 -2.76 -26.55 16.81
CA ALA A 211 -2.34 -27.29 15.62
C ALA A 211 -3.03 -26.79 14.33
N GLN A 212 -4.34 -26.55 14.40
CA GLN A 212 -5.12 -25.99 13.31
C GLN A 212 -4.63 -24.58 12.97
N LEU A 213 -4.33 -23.78 14.00
CA LEU A 213 -3.86 -22.40 13.82
C LEU A 213 -2.46 -22.35 13.19
N VAL A 214 -1.55 -23.26 13.59
CA VAL A 214 -0.21 -23.38 12.97
C VAL A 214 -0.34 -23.62 11.47
N LEU A 215 -1.14 -24.62 11.08
CA LEU A 215 -1.23 -25.01 9.67
C LEU A 215 -1.92 -23.94 8.84
N ALA A 216 -2.98 -23.32 9.36
CA ALA A 216 -3.66 -22.19 8.73
C ALA A 216 -2.71 -21.00 8.50
N ALA A 217 -2.01 -20.59 9.56
CA ALA A 217 -1.10 -19.45 9.50
C ALA A 217 0.12 -19.72 8.62
N ALA A 218 0.67 -20.93 8.63
CA ALA A 218 1.74 -21.35 7.73
C ALA A 218 1.29 -21.30 6.25
N GLY A 219 0.08 -21.75 5.94
CA GLY A 219 -0.47 -21.69 4.60
C GLY A 219 -0.71 -20.26 4.11
N VAL A 220 -1.25 -19.43 4.97
CA VAL A 220 -1.44 -17.98 4.68
C VAL A 220 -0.09 -17.31 4.44
N THR A 221 0.94 -17.64 5.24
CA THR A 221 2.31 -17.16 5.06
C THR A 221 2.89 -17.62 3.73
N ALA A 222 2.82 -18.92 3.45
CA ALA A 222 3.34 -19.49 2.21
C ALA A 222 2.68 -18.87 0.96
N TRP A 223 1.36 -18.74 0.98
CA TRP A 223 0.63 -18.08 -0.11
C TRP A 223 1.04 -16.63 -0.30
N SER A 224 1.19 -15.88 0.81
CA SER A 224 1.64 -14.48 0.76
C SER A 224 3.03 -14.34 0.16
N VAL A 225 3.95 -15.24 0.52
CA VAL A 225 5.30 -15.29 -0.09
C VAL A 225 5.23 -15.63 -1.58
N ILE A 226 4.38 -16.58 -1.99
CA ILE A 226 4.17 -16.90 -3.40
C ILE A 226 3.65 -15.67 -4.16
N ALA A 227 2.66 -14.98 -3.61
CA ALA A 227 2.12 -13.76 -4.20
C ALA A 227 3.16 -12.64 -4.33
N LEU A 228 4.12 -12.54 -3.40
CA LEU A 228 5.26 -11.62 -3.48
C LEU A 228 6.27 -11.98 -4.58
N LEU A 229 6.33 -13.22 -5.02
CA LEU A 229 7.24 -13.65 -6.09
C LEU A 229 6.69 -13.41 -7.49
N VAL A 230 5.37 -13.21 -7.64
CA VAL A 230 4.75 -12.95 -8.95
C VAL A 230 5.14 -11.54 -9.44
N PRO A 231 5.75 -11.41 -10.63
CA PRO A 231 6.15 -10.10 -11.16
C PRO A 231 4.94 -9.30 -11.65
N GLY A 232 4.99 -7.97 -11.47
CA GLY A 232 3.97 -7.05 -11.95
C GLY A 232 4.44 -5.58 -11.93
N PRO A 233 3.92 -4.70 -12.81
CA PRO A 233 4.31 -3.29 -12.90
C PRO A 233 3.78 -2.40 -11.75
N GLU A 234 2.55 -2.62 -11.27
CA GLU A 234 1.95 -1.84 -10.17
C GLU A 234 2.17 -2.46 -8.77
N ARG A 235 3.29 -3.12 -8.58
CA ARG A 235 3.59 -4.01 -7.46
C ARG A 235 3.58 -3.35 -6.08
N GLU A 236 3.75 -2.04 -5.96
CA GLU A 236 4.01 -1.36 -4.69
C GLU A 236 2.92 -1.58 -3.61
N ARG A 237 1.66 -1.38 -3.95
CA ARG A 237 0.54 -1.54 -2.99
C ARG A 237 0.37 -2.96 -2.50
N VAL A 238 0.65 -3.90 -3.36
CA VAL A 238 0.48 -5.33 -3.15
C VAL A 238 1.60 -5.89 -2.32
N VAL A 239 2.81 -5.44 -2.58
CA VAL A 239 4.01 -5.82 -1.81
C VAL A 239 3.80 -5.50 -0.33
N GLY A 240 3.34 -4.30 0.03
CA GLY A 240 3.08 -3.92 1.41
C GLY A 240 2.07 -4.85 2.09
N PHE A 241 0.95 -5.13 1.42
CA PHE A 241 -0.10 -5.99 1.95
C PHE A 241 0.39 -7.43 2.19
N PHE A 242 0.97 -8.08 1.17
CA PHE A 242 1.42 -9.47 1.33
C PHE A 242 2.62 -9.61 2.25
N THR A 243 3.49 -8.58 2.34
CA THR A 243 4.54 -8.53 3.36
C THR A 243 3.94 -8.51 4.76
N ALA A 244 2.93 -7.68 5.00
CA ALA A 244 2.25 -7.62 6.28
C ALA A 244 1.61 -8.97 6.63
N VAL A 245 0.86 -9.57 5.70
CA VAL A 245 0.20 -10.86 5.92
C VAL A 245 1.21 -11.99 6.14
N ALA A 246 2.32 -12.02 5.38
CA ALA A 246 3.36 -13.03 5.55
C ALA A 246 4.00 -12.96 6.94
N VAL A 247 4.33 -11.76 7.41
CA VAL A 247 4.95 -11.56 8.74
C VAL A 247 3.97 -11.86 9.87
N VAL A 248 2.72 -11.40 9.76
CA VAL A 248 1.67 -11.72 10.75
C VAL A 248 1.43 -13.23 10.80
N GLY A 249 1.27 -13.86 9.64
CA GLY A 249 1.07 -15.30 9.54
C GLY A 249 2.24 -16.08 10.16
N ALA A 250 3.47 -15.69 9.85
CA ALA A 250 4.66 -16.29 10.46
C ALA A 250 4.67 -16.10 11.99
N GLY A 251 4.37 -14.90 12.48
CA GLY A 251 4.30 -14.62 13.93
C GLY A 251 3.23 -15.44 14.64
N VAL A 252 2.03 -15.55 14.03
CA VAL A 252 0.94 -16.39 14.56
C VAL A 252 1.30 -17.88 14.52
N ALA A 253 1.92 -18.34 13.42
CA ALA A 253 2.36 -19.75 13.30
C ALA A 253 3.40 -20.10 14.38
N LEU A 254 4.38 -19.21 14.62
CA LEU A 254 5.38 -19.40 15.67
C LEU A 254 4.76 -19.38 17.06
N ALA A 255 3.83 -18.45 17.34
CA ALA A 255 3.13 -18.37 18.62
C ALA A 255 2.27 -19.60 18.89
N ALA A 256 1.48 -20.06 17.91
CA ALA A 256 0.68 -21.27 18.03
C ALA A 256 1.55 -22.54 18.09
N GLY A 257 2.68 -22.58 17.37
CA GLY A 257 3.67 -23.64 17.45
C GLY A 257 4.30 -23.73 18.84
N ALA A 258 4.62 -22.59 19.45
CA ALA A 258 5.14 -22.54 20.82
C ALA A 258 4.10 -23.04 21.84
N GLU A 259 2.82 -22.68 21.66
CA GLU A 259 1.72 -23.22 22.48
C GLU A 259 1.61 -24.75 22.32
N LEU A 260 1.67 -25.24 21.08
CA LEU A 260 1.57 -26.66 20.78
C LEU A 260 2.70 -27.49 21.40
N LEU A 261 3.94 -26.98 21.36
CA LEU A 261 5.14 -27.70 21.83
C LEU A 261 5.33 -27.59 23.35
N TRP A 262 5.08 -26.41 23.93
CA TRP A 262 5.41 -26.12 25.34
C TRP A 262 4.21 -25.80 26.21
N GLN A 263 2.98 -25.81 25.65
CA GLN A 263 1.72 -25.47 26.35
C GLN A 263 1.80 -24.17 27.15
N LEU A 264 2.39 -23.15 26.53
CA LEU A 264 2.63 -21.87 27.18
C LEU A 264 1.31 -21.14 27.49
N PRO A 265 1.22 -20.45 28.64
CA PRO A 265 0.07 -19.61 28.96
C PRO A 265 -0.14 -18.53 27.90
N ILE A 266 -1.39 -18.18 27.64
CA ILE A 266 -1.76 -17.15 26.64
C ILE A 266 -1.08 -15.79 26.92
N LEU A 267 -0.84 -15.47 28.18
CA LEU A 267 -0.11 -14.28 28.61
C LEU A 267 1.34 -14.31 28.11
N THR A 268 2.02 -15.45 28.22
CA THR A 268 3.39 -15.64 27.72
C THR A 268 3.44 -15.49 26.20
N ILE A 269 2.46 -16.08 25.51
CA ILE A 269 2.31 -15.94 24.06
C ILE A 269 2.10 -14.47 23.69
N GLY A 270 1.25 -13.74 24.42
CA GLY A 270 1.01 -12.32 24.23
C GLY A 270 2.29 -11.49 24.37
N CYS A 271 3.08 -11.74 25.41
CA CYS A 271 4.39 -11.10 25.58
C CYS A 271 5.35 -11.44 24.42
N GLY A 272 5.39 -12.69 23.97
CA GLY A 272 6.19 -13.13 22.83
C GLY A 272 5.82 -12.42 21.53
N LEU A 273 4.51 -12.22 21.27
CA LEU A 273 4.03 -11.47 20.10
C LEU A 273 4.42 -9.99 20.16
N ILE A 274 4.40 -9.36 21.35
CA ILE A 274 4.87 -7.98 21.51
C ILE A 274 6.39 -7.90 21.27
N VAL A 275 7.18 -8.85 21.77
CA VAL A 275 8.63 -8.90 21.49
C VAL A 275 8.89 -9.07 20.01
N ALA A 276 8.16 -9.97 19.33
CA ALA A 276 8.25 -10.13 17.87
C ALA A 276 7.90 -8.83 17.12
N ALA A 277 6.85 -8.13 17.54
CA ALA A 277 6.47 -6.85 16.99
C ALA A 277 7.57 -5.78 17.15
N LEU A 278 8.22 -5.73 18.33
CA LEU A 278 9.34 -4.85 18.59
C LEU A 278 10.51 -5.14 17.65
N LEU A 279 10.89 -6.42 17.53
CA LEU A 279 11.98 -6.85 16.65
C LEU A 279 11.69 -6.50 15.18
N VAL A 280 10.48 -6.78 14.70
CA VAL A 280 10.06 -6.43 13.34
C VAL A 280 10.13 -4.91 13.13
N THR A 281 9.67 -4.11 14.09
CA THR A 281 9.72 -2.64 14.00
C THR A 281 11.15 -2.11 13.92
N ILE A 282 12.05 -2.63 14.75
CA ILE A 282 13.46 -2.22 14.79
C ILE A 282 14.17 -2.60 13.47
N GLN A 283 13.88 -3.79 12.96
CA GLN A 283 14.52 -4.32 11.76
C GLN A 283 13.82 -3.94 10.45
N ALA A 284 12.68 -3.23 10.51
CA ALA A 284 11.86 -2.94 9.34
C ALA A 284 12.63 -2.27 8.21
N ALA A 285 13.51 -1.29 8.51
CA ALA A 285 14.32 -0.61 7.53
C ALA A 285 15.36 -1.54 6.86
N GLN A 286 16.03 -2.38 7.65
CA GLN A 286 17.03 -3.31 7.12
C GLN A 286 16.36 -4.42 6.29
N LEU A 287 15.26 -4.99 6.79
CA LEU A 287 14.50 -6.02 6.08
C LEU A 287 13.93 -5.49 4.77
N SER A 288 13.41 -4.27 4.76
CA SER A 288 12.87 -3.66 3.53
C SER A 288 13.95 -3.44 2.48
N ALA A 289 15.14 -2.98 2.88
CA ALA A 289 16.29 -2.80 2.00
C ALA A 289 16.77 -4.15 1.41
N LEU A 290 16.85 -5.19 2.23
CA LEU A 290 17.23 -6.54 1.79
C LEU A 290 16.22 -7.10 0.77
N TRP A 291 14.93 -6.96 1.04
CA TRP A 291 13.87 -7.49 0.15
C TRP A 291 13.75 -6.70 -1.14
N ALA A 292 14.05 -5.39 -1.11
CA ALA A 292 14.15 -4.55 -2.30
C ALA A 292 15.46 -4.78 -3.09
N ARG A 293 16.37 -5.61 -2.57
CA ARG A 293 17.67 -5.90 -3.18
C ARG A 293 18.48 -4.63 -3.47
N PHE A 294 18.56 -3.75 -2.45
CA PHE A 294 19.47 -2.60 -2.57
C PHE A 294 20.91 -3.09 -2.70
N PRO A 295 21.71 -2.49 -3.61
CA PRO A 295 23.13 -2.76 -3.66
C PRO A 295 23.76 -2.32 -2.34
N LEU A 296 24.49 -3.21 -1.68
CA LEU A 296 25.24 -2.87 -0.48
C LEU A 296 26.30 -1.84 -0.85
N PRO A 297 26.46 -0.76 -0.05
CA PRO A 297 27.55 0.19 -0.28
C PRO A 297 28.89 -0.53 -0.13
N VAL A 298 29.70 -0.52 -1.18
CA VAL A 298 31.06 -1.00 -1.12
C VAL A 298 31.87 0.09 -0.44
N ILE A 299 32.32 -0.15 0.80
CA ILE A 299 33.24 0.72 1.50
C ILE A 299 34.65 0.32 1.02
N PRO A 300 35.35 1.16 0.21
CA PRO A 300 36.66 0.81 -0.27
C PRO A 300 37.63 0.73 0.91
N ALA A 301 38.44 -0.33 0.95
CA ALA A 301 39.52 -0.42 1.90
C ALA A 301 40.66 0.60 1.51
N PRO A 302 41.51 1.02 2.46
CA PRO A 302 42.63 1.85 2.12
C PRO A 302 43.55 1.20 1.07
N GLY A 303 43.62 1.81 -0.11
CA GLY A 303 44.38 1.27 -1.27
C GLY A 303 43.52 0.64 -2.37
N ASP A 304 42.23 0.46 -2.15
CA ASP A 304 41.32 0.03 -3.21
C ASP A 304 41.10 1.16 -4.24
N PRO A 305 40.91 0.84 -5.53
CA PRO A 305 40.54 1.83 -6.52
C PRO A 305 39.19 2.46 -6.13
N THR A 306 39.04 3.76 -6.35
CA THR A 306 37.80 4.48 -6.12
C THR A 306 36.64 3.74 -6.81
N PRO A 307 35.51 3.49 -6.11
CA PRO A 307 34.37 2.82 -6.70
C PRO A 307 33.96 3.49 -8.01
N SER A 308 33.87 2.71 -9.07
CA SER A 308 33.35 3.21 -10.33
C SER A 308 31.91 3.71 -10.15
N ALA A 309 31.55 4.78 -10.87
CA ALA A 309 30.18 5.29 -10.87
C ALA A 309 29.17 4.15 -11.16
N PRO A 310 28.02 4.12 -10.48
CA PRO A 310 26.98 3.12 -10.71
C PRO A 310 26.63 3.07 -12.21
N SER A 311 26.42 1.88 -12.76
CA SER A 311 26.01 1.75 -14.15
C SER A 311 24.63 2.43 -14.37
N LEU A 312 24.40 2.95 -15.59
CA LEU A 312 23.13 3.60 -15.96
C LEU A 312 21.92 2.73 -15.64
N ARG A 313 22.00 1.41 -15.85
CA ARG A 313 20.94 0.46 -15.49
C ARG A 313 20.62 0.44 -14.01
N VAL A 314 21.61 0.59 -13.14
CA VAL A 314 21.39 0.66 -11.67
C VAL A 314 20.69 1.96 -11.33
N LEU A 315 21.07 3.07 -11.97
CA LEU A 315 20.44 4.39 -11.74
C LEU A 315 18.97 4.41 -12.25
N GLU A 316 18.70 3.81 -13.39
CA GLU A 316 17.33 3.67 -13.94
C GLU A 316 16.41 2.81 -13.06
N ASP A 317 16.94 1.72 -12.48
CA ASP A 317 16.16 0.81 -11.62
C ASP A 317 16.04 1.32 -10.15
N PHE A 318 16.83 2.31 -9.77
CA PHE A 318 16.90 2.82 -8.40
C PHE A 318 15.56 3.38 -7.88
N PRO A 319 14.82 4.22 -8.61
CA PRO A 319 13.52 4.73 -8.15
C PRO A 319 12.49 3.63 -7.89
N ARG A 320 12.49 2.59 -8.73
CA ARG A 320 11.62 1.42 -8.54
C ARG A 320 11.98 0.65 -7.28
N ARG A 321 13.28 0.44 -7.01
CA ARG A 321 13.74 -0.25 -5.78
C ARG A 321 13.39 0.53 -4.53
N VAL A 322 13.50 1.86 -4.55
CA VAL A 322 13.08 2.73 -3.44
C VAL A 322 11.61 2.53 -3.15
N ARG A 323 10.73 2.64 -4.15
CA ARG A 323 9.29 2.44 -3.96
C ARG A 323 8.93 1.05 -3.44
N ILE A 324 9.60 0.00 -3.91
CA ILE A 324 9.41 -1.37 -3.42
C ILE A 324 9.88 -1.49 -1.96
N SER A 325 11.00 -0.87 -1.60
CA SER A 325 11.50 -0.82 -0.21
C SER A 325 10.50 -0.13 0.70
N ASP A 326 9.98 1.02 0.30
CA ASP A 326 8.98 1.77 1.07
C ASP A 326 7.70 0.95 1.27
N ALA A 327 7.28 0.21 0.24
CA ALA A 327 6.13 -0.68 0.33
C ALA A 327 6.37 -1.84 1.32
N HIS A 328 7.54 -2.50 1.25
CA HIS A 328 7.92 -3.52 2.24
C HIS A 328 8.00 -2.94 3.64
N GLN A 329 8.60 -1.77 3.81
CA GLN A 329 8.71 -1.09 5.10
C GLN A 329 7.33 -0.82 5.70
N GLY A 330 6.39 -0.28 4.90
CA GLY A 330 5.00 -0.10 5.32
C GLY A 330 4.33 -1.43 5.72
N GLY A 331 4.61 -2.50 4.99
CA GLY A 331 4.14 -3.85 5.29
C GLY A 331 4.70 -4.41 6.61
N PHE A 332 6.00 -4.25 6.88
CA PHE A 332 6.62 -4.66 8.14
C PHE A 332 6.06 -3.89 9.34
N ILE A 333 5.88 -2.58 9.20
CA ILE A 333 5.28 -1.75 10.26
C ILE A 333 3.81 -2.14 10.51
N ALA A 334 3.03 -2.36 9.47
CA ALA A 334 1.66 -2.86 9.59
C ALA A 334 1.61 -4.20 10.31
N ALA A 335 2.50 -5.14 9.95
CA ALA A 335 2.61 -6.43 10.62
C ALA A 335 2.98 -6.31 12.09
N ALA A 336 3.97 -5.48 12.41
CA ALA A 336 4.39 -5.23 13.78
C ALA A 336 3.23 -4.67 14.63
N VAL A 337 2.46 -3.74 14.07
CA VAL A 337 1.26 -3.20 14.73
C VAL A 337 0.23 -4.31 14.97
N VAL A 338 -0.08 -5.14 13.97
CA VAL A 338 -1.05 -6.24 14.14
C VAL A 338 -0.57 -7.25 15.18
N LEU A 339 0.72 -7.64 15.15
CA LEU A 339 1.30 -8.54 16.16
C LEU A 339 1.23 -7.94 17.57
N SER A 340 1.52 -6.65 17.71
CA SER A 340 1.43 -5.96 19.01
C SER A 340 -0.01 -5.86 19.51
N VAL A 341 -0.98 -5.66 18.61
CA VAL A 341 -2.42 -5.69 18.93
C VAL A 341 -2.82 -7.09 19.41
N LEU A 342 -2.46 -8.14 18.67
CA LEU A 342 -2.74 -9.52 19.06
C LEU A 342 -2.10 -9.86 20.41
N GLY A 343 -0.85 -9.44 20.64
CA GLY A 343 -0.18 -9.64 21.92
C GLY A 343 -0.84 -8.90 23.07
N SER A 344 -1.19 -7.62 22.87
CA SER A 344 -1.90 -6.81 23.87
C SER A 344 -3.28 -7.37 24.19
N VAL A 345 -4.03 -7.81 23.18
CA VAL A 345 -5.33 -8.48 23.36
C VAL A 345 -5.17 -9.78 24.11
N ALA A 346 -4.18 -10.62 23.76
CA ALA A 346 -3.91 -11.88 24.44
C ALA A 346 -3.61 -11.68 25.94
N ILE A 347 -2.86 -10.64 26.30
CA ILE A 347 -2.60 -10.27 27.71
C ILE A 347 -3.87 -9.83 28.40
N ALA A 348 -4.70 -9.01 27.75
CA ALA A 348 -5.90 -8.40 28.34
C ALA A 348 -7.19 -9.24 28.19
N LEU A 349 -7.13 -10.48 27.68
CA LEU A 349 -8.30 -11.34 27.50
C LEU A 349 -9.10 -11.57 28.78
N ARG A 350 -8.45 -11.61 29.94
CA ARG A 350 -9.06 -11.79 31.25
C ARG A 350 -8.71 -10.61 32.15
N PRO A 351 -9.45 -9.49 32.03
CA PRO A 351 -9.13 -8.26 32.74
C PRO A 351 -9.20 -8.42 34.28
N GLU A 352 -10.04 -9.33 34.78
CA GLU A 352 -10.22 -9.58 36.22
C GLU A 352 -8.99 -10.26 36.85
N ALA A 353 -8.26 -11.07 36.05
CA ALA A 353 -7.08 -11.79 36.50
C ALA A 353 -5.78 -11.04 36.19
N LEU A 354 -5.87 -9.91 35.48
CA LEU A 354 -4.71 -9.16 35.02
C LEU A 354 -4.18 -8.24 36.13
N SER A 355 -2.90 -8.42 36.46
CA SER A 355 -2.21 -7.54 37.41
C SER A 355 -1.99 -6.13 36.87
N GLY A 356 -1.69 -5.17 37.74
CA GLY A 356 -1.32 -3.81 37.31
C GLY A 356 -0.09 -3.81 36.37
N VAL A 357 0.83 -4.78 36.54
CA VAL A 357 2.00 -4.96 35.65
C VAL A 357 1.58 -5.38 34.25
N GLY A 358 0.57 -6.25 34.11
CA GLY A 358 0.04 -6.61 32.79
C GLY A 358 -0.62 -5.44 32.08
N TRP A 359 -1.39 -4.61 32.80
CA TRP A 359 -1.96 -3.39 32.26
C TRP A 359 -0.88 -2.38 31.88
N TYR A 360 0.21 -2.30 32.66
CA TYR A 360 1.36 -1.48 32.29
C TYR A 360 1.94 -1.90 30.95
N VAL A 361 2.14 -3.22 30.70
CA VAL A 361 2.67 -3.71 29.41
C VAL A 361 1.77 -3.28 28.25
N VAL A 362 0.45 -3.42 28.37
CA VAL A 362 -0.48 -3.01 27.32
C VAL A 362 -0.42 -1.49 27.07
N ALA A 363 -0.45 -0.70 28.15
CA ALA A 363 -0.39 0.76 28.04
C ALA A 363 0.96 1.27 27.53
N ALA A 364 2.07 0.68 28.00
CA ALA A 364 3.42 1.02 27.57
C ALA A 364 3.66 0.67 26.09
N THR A 365 3.13 -0.48 25.60
CA THR A 365 3.19 -0.85 24.20
C THR A 365 2.43 0.15 23.33
N ALA A 366 1.25 0.61 23.77
CA ALA A 366 0.48 1.64 23.09
C ALA A 366 1.23 2.99 23.05
N ALA A 367 1.76 3.42 24.19
CA ALA A 367 2.55 4.65 24.30
C ALA A 367 3.83 4.59 23.45
N ALA A 368 4.56 3.46 23.47
CA ALA A 368 5.74 3.23 22.64
C ALA A 368 5.41 3.34 21.16
N SER A 369 4.27 2.78 20.71
CA SER A 369 3.83 2.87 19.32
C SER A 369 3.57 4.32 18.88
N ILE A 370 2.86 5.10 19.69
CA ILE A 370 2.62 6.53 19.44
C ILE A 370 3.95 7.31 19.38
N LEU A 371 4.86 7.06 20.34
CA LEU A 371 6.12 7.76 20.41
C LEU A 371 7.07 7.41 19.24
N ARG A 372 7.04 6.15 18.76
CA ARG A 372 7.81 5.71 17.60
C ARG A 372 7.30 6.30 16.28
N ALA A 373 5.99 6.64 16.20
CA ALA A 373 5.44 7.28 15.00
C ALA A 373 6.19 8.57 14.60
N ARG A 374 6.91 9.20 15.53
CA ARG A 374 7.74 10.41 15.26
C ARG A 374 9.02 10.11 14.47
N VAL A 375 9.51 8.88 14.52
CA VAL A 375 10.77 8.48 13.87
C VAL A 375 10.58 8.22 12.38
N TRP A 376 9.37 7.91 11.97
CA TRP A 376 9.05 7.54 10.59
C TRP A 376 8.56 8.75 9.80
N ASP A 377 9.06 8.94 8.57
CA ASP A 377 8.61 10.01 7.68
C ASP A 377 7.39 9.61 6.84
N SER A 378 7.24 8.33 6.53
CA SER A 378 6.12 7.80 5.76
C SER A 378 4.79 7.97 6.50
N ALA A 379 3.82 8.63 5.84
CA ALA A 379 2.47 8.80 6.37
C ALA A 379 1.78 7.47 6.66
N ALA A 380 2.00 6.45 5.84
CA ALA A 380 1.44 5.11 6.03
C ALA A 380 1.99 4.45 7.30
N CYS A 381 3.31 4.51 7.54
CA CYS A 381 3.94 3.97 8.75
C CYS A 381 3.44 4.71 10.00
N LYS A 382 3.37 6.05 9.94
CA LYS A 382 2.79 6.86 11.04
C LYS A 382 1.35 6.47 11.34
N ALA A 383 0.53 6.33 10.30
CA ALA A 383 -0.88 5.97 10.45
C ALA A 383 -1.05 4.60 11.15
N TRP A 384 -0.28 3.59 10.75
CA TRP A 384 -0.31 2.28 11.40
C TRP A 384 0.10 2.35 12.87
N LEU A 385 1.21 3.02 13.18
CA LEU A 385 1.69 3.14 14.56
C LEU A 385 0.73 3.93 15.44
N LEU A 386 0.12 5.00 14.94
CA LEU A 386 -0.89 5.77 15.65
C LEU A 386 -2.23 5.02 15.78
N ALA A 387 -2.55 4.11 14.85
CA ALA A 387 -3.76 3.30 14.92
C ALA A 387 -3.68 2.19 15.99
N GLN A 388 -2.49 1.78 16.41
CA GLN A 388 -2.28 0.65 17.34
C GLN A 388 -3.14 0.73 18.61
N PRO A 389 -3.15 1.82 19.41
CA PRO A 389 -3.96 1.89 20.63
C PRO A 389 -5.46 1.85 20.34
N TYR A 390 -5.91 2.44 19.25
CA TYR A 390 -7.31 2.38 18.81
C TYR A 390 -7.73 0.96 18.45
N LEU A 391 -6.86 0.23 17.73
CA LEU A 391 -7.09 -1.16 17.36
C LEU A 391 -7.17 -2.06 18.61
N VAL A 392 -6.27 -1.89 19.59
CA VAL A 392 -6.32 -2.64 20.84
C VAL A 392 -7.63 -2.35 21.58
N ALA A 393 -7.96 -1.08 21.81
CA ALA A 393 -9.18 -0.70 22.53
C ALA A 393 -10.44 -1.17 21.78
N GLY A 394 -10.47 -1.05 20.44
CA GLY A 394 -11.60 -1.49 19.61
C GLY A 394 -11.79 -3.02 19.63
N VAL A 395 -10.71 -3.79 19.49
CA VAL A 395 -10.78 -5.27 19.55
C VAL A 395 -11.19 -5.73 20.96
N LEU A 396 -10.65 -5.14 22.01
CA LEU A 396 -11.05 -5.45 23.40
C LEU A 396 -12.51 -5.09 23.65
N LEU A 397 -13.00 -3.95 23.16
CA LEU A 397 -14.39 -3.56 23.25
C LEU A 397 -15.32 -4.63 22.64
N VAL A 398 -15.04 -5.04 21.40
CA VAL A 398 -15.82 -6.08 20.72
C VAL A 398 -15.73 -7.41 21.48
N PHE A 399 -14.56 -7.82 21.91
CA PHE A 399 -14.35 -9.06 22.63
C PHE A 399 -15.08 -9.07 23.98
N TYR A 400 -14.95 -8.00 24.79
CA TYR A 400 -15.61 -7.94 26.10
C TYR A 400 -17.14 -7.88 25.98
N THR A 401 -17.65 -7.19 24.96
CA THR A 401 -19.10 -7.15 24.67
C THR A 401 -19.60 -8.54 24.26
N ALA A 402 -18.91 -9.22 23.35
CA ALA A 402 -19.26 -10.57 22.90
C ALA A 402 -19.20 -11.62 24.02
N THR A 403 -18.36 -11.40 25.04
CA THR A 403 -18.20 -12.31 26.20
C THR A 403 -19.02 -11.89 27.41
N GLY A 404 -19.89 -10.87 27.29
CA GLY A 404 -20.76 -10.40 28.37
C GLY A 404 -20.04 -9.63 29.50
N ARG A 405 -18.78 -9.20 29.28
CA ARG A 405 -17.97 -8.47 30.28
C ARG A 405 -18.21 -6.96 30.16
N TYR A 406 -19.42 -6.51 30.42
CA TYR A 406 -19.84 -5.13 30.17
C TYR A 406 -19.06 -4.06 30.94
N ALA A 407 -18.63 -4.36 32.19
CA ALA A 407 -17.81 -3.43 32.96
C ALA A 407 -16.46 -3.17 32.31
N ALA A 408 -15.79 -4.21 31.79
CA ALA A 408 -14.54 -4.09 31.04
C ALA A 408 -14.77 -3.42 29.68
N ALA A 409 -15.90 -3.70 29.01
CA ALA A 409 -16.29 -3.05 27.76
C ALA A 409 -16.48 -1.54 27.95
N LEU A 410 -17.11 -1.09 29.04
CA LEU A 410 -17.22 0.34 29.38
C LEU A 410 -15.85 0.99 29.59
N GLY A 411 -14.91 0.27 30.25
CA GLY A 411 -13.52 0.72 30.36
C GLY A 411 -12.84 0.90 29.00
N ALA A 412 -13.04 -0.06 28.08
CA ALA A 412 -12.50 0.04 26.71
C ALA A 412 -13.12 1.22 25.93
N VAL A 413 -14.42 1.48 26.07
CA VAL A 413 -15.09 2.65 25.48
C VAL A 413 -14.50 3.95 26.03
N LEU A 414 -14.27 4.03 27.35
CA LEU A 414 -13.69 5.22 27.98
C LEU A 414 -12.28 5.48 27.41
N VAL A 415 -11.43 4.46 27.33
CA VAL A 415 -10.09 4.58 26.74
C VAL A 415 -10.18 5.04 25.28
N LEU A 416 -11.07 4.44 24.50
CA LEU A 416 -11.28 4.81 23.10
C LEU A 416 -11.73 6.27 22.96
N SER A 417 -12.66 6.70 23.84
CA SER A 417 -13.15 8.09 23.86
C SER A 417 -12.04 9.09 24.18
N VAL A 418 -11.17 8.77 25.15
CA VAL A 418 -10.00 9.60 25.47
C VAL A 418 -9.03 9.68 24.30
N LEU A 419 -8.74 8.54 23.64
CA LEU A 419 -7.89 8.51 22.46
C LEU A 419 -8.45 9.37 21.32
N VAL A 420 -9.76 9.27 21.06
CA VAL A 420 -10.45 10.10 20.05
C VAL A 420 -10.40 11.57 20.43
N LEU A 421 -10.60 11.91 21.70
CA LEU A 421 -10.51 13.29 22.17
C LEU A 421 -9.10 13.85 21.95
N VAL A 422 -8.05 13.10 22.28
CA VAL A 422 -6.64 13.49 22.00
C VAL A 422 -6.42 13.73 20.51
N TRP A 423 -6.98 12.87 19.65
CA TRP A 423 -6.90 13.05 18.20
C TRP A 423 -7.60 14.33 17.74
N VAL A 424 -8.82 14.59 18.24
CA VAL A 424 -9.58 15.82 17.92
C VAL A 424 -8.82 17.06 18.37
N VAL A 425 -8.26 17.06 19.59
CA VAL A 425 -7.44 18.17 20.10
C VAL A 425 -6.19 18.39 19.22
N ALA A 426 -5.52 17.32 18.80
CA ALA A 426 -4.37 17.42 17.89
C ALA A 426 -4.77 17.95 16.50
N ALA A 427 -5.94 17.54 15.98
CA ALA A 427 -6.46 18.00 14.70
C ALA A 427 -6.83 19.49 14.72
N LEU A 428 -7.41 19.96 15.83
CA LEU A 428 -7.75 21.38 16.02
C LEU A 428 -6.52 22.27 16.30
N ASN A 429 -5.41 21.67 16.75
CA ASN A 429 -4.17 22.37 17.06
C ASN A 429 -2.99 21.78 16.26
N PRO A 430 -2.80 22.17 15.00
CA PRO A 430 -1.73 21.61 14.14
C PRO A 430 -0.32 21.75 14.73
N ARG A 431 -0.10 22.73 15.62
CA ARG A 431 1.18 22.91 16.32
C ARG A 431 1.55 21.72 17.21
N ILE A 432 0.54 21.01 17.78
CA ILE A 432 0.77 19.80 18.59
C ILE A 432 1.22 18.63 17.70
N ALA A 433 0.72 18.56 16.48
CA ALA A 433 1.06 17.50 15.52
C ALA A 433 2.42 17.74 14.83
N SER A 434 2.97 18.95 14.89
CA SER A 434 4.18 19.35 14.20
C SER A 434 5.41 19.25 15.11
N PRO A 435 6.29 18.24 14.96
CA PRO A 435 7.48 18.09 15.81
C PRO A 435 8.43 19.28 15.77
N GLU A 436 8.38 20.05 14.67
CA GLU A 436 9.22 21.23 14.46
C GLU A 436 8.86 22.39 15.38
N SER A 437 7.61 22.43 15.84
CA SER A 437 7.11 23.47 16.75
C SER A 437 7.53 23.29 18.21
N TYR A 438 8.10 22.11 18.55
CA TYR A 438 8.48 21.82 19.93
C TYR A 438 9.84 22.43 20.29
N SER A 439 9.92 22.98 21.51
CA SER A 439 11.19 23.42 22.07
C SER A 439 12.20 22.27 22.20
N LEU A 440 13.48 22.57 22.07
CA LEU A 440 14.55 21.56 22.20
C LEU A 440 14.49 20.73 23.49
N PRO A 441 14.19 21.32 24.68
CA PRO A 441 14.03 20.54 25.92
C PRO A 441 12.88 19.54 25.82
N LEU A 442 11.75 19.93 25.23
CA LEU A 442 10.57 19.04 25.07
C LEU A 442 10.87 17.87 24.13
N ARG A 443 11.58 18.13 23.02
CA ARG A 443 12.02 17.06 22.10
C ARG A 443 12.93 16.05 22.80
N ARG A 444 13.86 16.52 23.63
CA ARG A 444 14.75 15.65 24.41
C ARG A 444 13.97 14.85 25.45
N LEU A 445 13.07 15.49 26.20
CA LEU A 445 12.21 14.82 27.17
C LEU A 445 11.39 13.70 26.55
N LEU A 446 10.73 13.99 25.42
CA LEU A 446 9.96 12.98 24.67
C LEU A 446 10.84 11.84 24.14
N GLY A 447 12.10 12.13 23.76
CA GLY A 447 13.08 11.12 23.39
C GLY A 447 13.45 10.21 24.57
N PHE A 448 13.75 10.78 25.73
CA PHE A 448 14.03 10.02 26.96
C PHE A 448 12.84 9.18 27.40
N LEU A 449 11.62 9.73 27.36
CA LEU A 449 10.39 8.99 27.68
C LEU A 449 10.22 7.80 26.73
N ALA A 450 10.39 8.00 25.42
CA ALA A 450 10.31 6.93 24.45
C ALA A 450 11.31 5.82 24.73
N SER A 451 12.59 6.17 24.94
CA SER A 451 13.65 5.22 25.24
C SER A 451 13.41 4.50 26.57
N GLY A 452 12.93 5.22 27.59
CA GLY A 452 12.63 4.64 28.91
C GLY A 452 11.47 3.64 28.84
N ILE A 453 10.40 3.96 28.14
CA ILE A 453 9.28 3.03 27.93
C ILE A 453 9.74 1.80 27.15
N ASP A 454 10.46 1.99 26.05
CA ASP A 454 10.97 0.87 25.25
C ASP A 454 11.91 -0.04 26.05
N ALA A 455 12.84 0.55 26.82
CA ALA A 455 13.76 -0.19 27.66
C ALA A 455 13.04 -0.95 28.80
N SER A 456 11.92 -0.43 29.31
CA SER A 456 11.16 -1.07 30.38
C SER A 456 10.33 -2.27 29.91
N LEU A 457 9.92 -2.30 28.64
CA LEU A 457 9.01 -3.33 28.12
C LEU A 457 9.59 -4.75 28.28
N ILE A 458 10.84 -4.96 27.88
CA ILE A 458 11.45 -6.31 27.90
C ILE A 458 11.60 -6.82 29.34
N PRO A 459 12.21 -6.09 30.31
CA PRO A 459 12.33 -6.57 31.69
C PRO A 459 10.97 -6.77 32.37
N VAL A 460 9.99 -5.88 32.12
CA VAL A 460 8.66 -6.02 32.71
C VAL A 460 7.91 -7.22 32.14
N MET A 461 8.02 -7.48 30.83
CA MET A 461 7.47 -8.71 30.23
C MET A 461 8.19 -9.96 30.78
N ALA A 462 9.50 -9.95 30.93
CA ALA A 462 10.26 -11.03 31.55
C ALA A 462 9.80 -11.31 32.99
N TYR A 463 9.53 -10.25 33.76
CA TYR A 463 8.93 -10.37 35.08
C TYR A 463 7.53 -10.97 35.04
N LEU A 464 6.68 -10.49 34.13
CA LEU A 464 5.30 -10.93 34.00
C LEU A 464 5.18 -12.42 33.61
N VAL A 465 6.11 -12.91 32.81
CA VAL A 465 6.20 -14.32 32.38
C VAL A 465 6.83 -15.19 33.47
N GLY A 466 7.40 -14.62 34.53
CA GLY A 466 8.03 -15.33 35.61
C GLY A 466 9.46 -15.82 35.31
N LEU A 467 10.13 -15.24 34.31
CA LEU A 467 11.49 -15.61 33.93
C LEU A 467 12.49 -15.41 35.08
N PHE A 468 12.34 -14.35 35.87
CA PHE A 468 13.20 -14.09 37.02
C PHE A 468 13.03 -15.15 38.12
N SER A 469 11.79 -15.56 38.42
CA SER A 469 11.53 -16.61 39.41
C SER A 469 12.10 -17.95 38.95
N TRP A 470 12.01 -18.24 37.65
CA TRP A 470 12.58 -19.47 37.11
C TRP A 470 14.13 -19.48 37.16
N VAL A 471 14.79 -18.36 36.93
CA VAL A 471 16.26 -18.24 37.03
C VAL A 471 16.74 -18.28 38.49
N LEU A 472 16.00 -17.60 39.39
CA LEU A 472 16.41 -17.52 40.81
C LEU A 472 16.14 -18.80 41.59
N ASN A 473 15.21 -19.66 41.14
CA ASN A 473 14.87 -20.92 41.80
C ASN A 473 15.59 -22.13 41.22
N ARG A 474 16.57 -21.94 40.35
CA ARG A 474 17.53 -22.95 39.87
C ARG A 474 18.78 -22.92 40.75
#